data_a7dce43d27db5ce2a1a9a26359f31e70
#
_entry.id   a7dce43d27db5ce2a1a9a26359f31e70
#
_cell.length_a   1.000
_cell.length_b   1.000
_cell.length_c   1.000
_cell.angle_alpha   90.00
_cell.angle_beta   90.00
_cell.angle_gamma   90.00
#
_symmetry.space_group_name_H-M   'P 1'
#
loop_
_entity.id
_entity.type
_entity.pdbx_description
1 polymer ?
#
loop_
_entity_poly.entity_id
_entity_poly.type
_entity_poly.pdbx_seq_one_letter_code
_entity_poly.pdbx_strand_id
1 'polypeptide(L)'
;MAADNVRLASMPNTTPSRPTDLLSHRLALLACGPQRDALMTGLRGIEREALRVTHDGQLAMTPHPRALGSALTHPSLTTDYSEALLELITPAEHDAAITLEKLDELHRFVYAKLDGEILWNNSMPGLLPATDDGIPIAQYGASNIGKLKYVYRVGLALRYGRTMQTIAGIHYNYSLNEEVWRLLHAEQQSTASALDYQSERYLALIRNFRRTNWLLMYLFGASPVLDRRFLRDRQHTLETFDADTLYRPYATSLRMSDLGYSNTTAQAALRPDYDTLPGYLDALARAVSQPYPPYEKIGTQRDGEWVQINTNVLQIENEFYSTIRPKRITYPGERPLHALAARGVQYVEVRCMDIDPFEPTGIALETARFLDAYLLVCALDDSPSLPANAYCEANQNFGRVTMEGRRPGLELMRDGQPVAMHAWADGLFAKIEVAANALDALHGSDAHARALAAQRAKLADASLTPSARVLQTLHDRQQNFLEFGLEQSEAHAAYFRSRPLAADAEEAFAGLAVTSLGEQAKLEREEVGSFDAFVAAYRAYTLNRFSV
;
A
#
# COMPACT_ATOMS: atom_id res chain seq x y z
N MET A 1 41.54 -54.69 45.26
CA MET A 1 41.84 -53.68 44.23
C MET A 1 40.50 -53.11 43.77
N ALA A 2 40.15 -51.96 44.28
CA ALA A 2 38.90 -51.27 43.97
C ALA A 2 39.09 -50.40 42.71
N ALA A 3 38.15 -50.48 41.75
CA ALA A 3 38.13 -49.65 40.57
C ALA A 3 37.18 -48.52 40.84
N ASP A 4 37.69 -47.28 40.85
CA ASP A 4 36.93 -46.04 41.00
C ASP A 4 36.14 -45.71 39.71
N ASN A 5 34.81 -45.70 39.82
CA ASN A 5 33.91 -45.21 38.80
C ASN A 5 33.74 -43.70 38.98
N VAL A 6 34.43 -42.89 38.17
CA VAL A 6 34.20 -41.47 38.07
C VAL A 6 32.94 -41.24 37.23
N ARG A 7 31.84 -40.85 37.87
CA ARG A 7 30.63 -40.33 37.21
C ARG A 7 30.91 -38.93 36.66
N LEU A 8 30.92 -38.77 35.33
CA LEU A 8 30.84 -37.49 34.65
C LEU A 8 29.44 -36.85 34.95
N ALA A 9 29.46 -35.79 35.71
CA ALA A 9 28.26 -34.97 35.92
C ALA A 9 27.86 -34.30 34.58
N SER A 10 26.65 -34.59 34.12
CA SER A 10 26.03 -33.90 32.99
C SER A 10 25.79 -32.43 33.34
N MET A 11 26.46 -31.52 32.65
CA MET A 11 26.16 -30.10 32.73
C MET A 11 24.70 -29.86 32.28
N PRO A 12 23.95 -29.01 32.98
CA PRO A 12 22.59 -28.64 32.52
C PRO A 12 22.69 -27.85 31.23
N ASN A 13 21.95 -28.30 30.21
CA ASN A 13 21.76 -27.63 28.95
C ASN A 13 20.89 -26.38 29.25
N THR A 14 21.50 -25.25 29.61
CA THR A 14 20.81 -23.98 29.73
C THR A 14 20.63 -23.40 28.34
N THR A 15 19.48 -23.69 27.75
CA THR A 15 18.98 -22.86 26.63
C THR A 15 18.98 -21.43 27.10
N PRO A 16 19.65 -20.47 26.43
CA PRO A 16 19.63 -19.06 26.85
C PRO A 16 18.19 -18.58 26.89
N SER A 17 17.77 -18.03 28.04
CA SER A 17 16.45 -17.43 28.21
C SER A 17 16.29 -16.31 27.18
N ARG A 18 15.19 -16.35 26.39
CA ARG A 18 14.86 -15.32 25.41
C ARG A 18 14.80 -13.96 26.14
N PRO A 19 15.43 -12.88 25.61
CA PRO A 19 15.36 -11.56 26.25
C PRO A 19 13.91 -11.14 26.49
N THR A 20 13.62 -10.57 27.65
CA THR A 20 12.28 -10.09 28.02
C THR A 20 11.81 -8.92 27.17
N ASP A 21 12.75 -8.19 26.55
CA ASP A 21 12.50 -7.13 25.56
C ASP A 21 13.31 -7.39 24.28
N LEU A 22 12.69 -8.12 23.37
CA LEU A 22 13.31 -8.54 22.11
C LEU A 22 13.58 -7.36 21.17
N LEU A 23 12.70 -6.36 21.15
CA LEU A 23 12.85 -5.14 20.33
C LEU A 23 14.11 -4.37 20.73
N SER A 24 14.23 -4.02 22.01
CA SER A 24 15.40 -3.28 22.53
C SER A 24 16.71 -4.08 22.35
N HIS A 25 16.66 -5.39 22.55
CA HIS A 25 17.84 -6.25 22.33
C HIS A 25 18.31 -6.20 20.87
N ARG A 26 17.40 -6.37 19.91
CA ARG A 26 17.73 -6.36 18.47
C ARG A 26 18.17 -4.97 17.99
N LEU A 27 17.52 -3.90 18.47
CA LEU A 27 17.95 -2.54 18.17
C LEU A 27 19.37 -2.26 18.70
N ALA A 28 19.66 -2.66 19.94
CA ALA A 28 21.01 -2.52 20.51
C ALA A 28 22.06 -3.28 19.70
N LEU A 29 21.77 -4.51 19.26
CA LEU A 29 22.63 -5.29 18.39
C LEU A 29 22.94 -4.56 17.08
N LEU A 30 21.91 -4.02 16.41
CA LEU A 30 22.01 -3.37 15.11
C LEU A 30 22.59 -1.95 15.18
N ALA A 31 22.48 -1.28 16.34
CA ALA A 31 23.03 0.08 16.53
C ALA A 31 24.51 0.10 16.91
N CYS A 32 25.12 -1.06 17.15
CA CYS A 32 26.50 -1.16 17.63
C CYS A 32 27.52 -1.42 16.50
N GLY A 33 28.69 -0.75 16.58
CA GLY A 33 29.84 -1.04 15.73
C GLY A 33 29.68 -0.68 14.25
N PRO A 34 30.41 -1.36 13.34
CA PRO A 34 30.33 -1.09 11.91
C PRO A 34 29.00 -1.50 11.25
N GLN A 35 28.17 -2.28 11.95
CA GLN A 35 26.86 -2.73 11.46
C GLN A 35 25.75 -1.67 11.55
N ARG A 36 25.97 -0.57 12.26
CA ARG A 36 24.99 0.50 12.42
C ARG A 36 24.50 1.07 11.10
N ASP A 37 25.35 1.09 10.07
CA ASP A 37 25.01 1.58 8.74
C ASP A 37 23.94 0.73 8.05
N ALA A 38 23.77 -0.54 8.45
CA ALA A 38 22.75 -1.41 7.89
C ALA A 38 21.31 -0.91 8.17
N LEU A 39 21.06 -0.31 9.34
CA LEU A 39 19.75 0.29 9.63
C LEU A 39 19.51 1.58 8.83
N MET A 40 20.58 2.31 8.46
CA MET A 40 20.48 3.57 7.72
C MET A 40 20.33 3.37 6.21
N THR A 41 20.65 2.19 5.69
CA THR A 41 20.68 1.89 4.25
C THR A 41 19.50 1.06 3.77
N GLY A 42 18.43 0.96 4.55
CA GLY A 42 17.13 0.49 4.09
C GLY A 42 16.53 1.45 3.06
N LEU A 43 15.61 0.95 2.20
CA LEU A 43 15.03 1.75 1.12
C LEU A 43 13.56 2.07 1.39
N ARG A 44 13.13 3.26 0.92
CA ARG A 44 11.75 3.76 0.93
C ARG A 44 11.38 4.18 -0.49
N GLY A 45 10.13 3.91 -0.85
CA GLY A 45 9.55 4.43 -2.07
C GLY A 45 8.08 4.78 -1.84
N ILE A 46 7.56 5.73 -2.58
CA ILE A 46 6.17 6.15 -2.48
C ILE A 46 5.53 6.01 -3.87
N GLU A 47 4.34 5.41 -3.88
CA GLU A 47 3.44 5.42 -5.03
C GLU A 47 2.22 6.27 -4.63
N ARG A 48 1.94 7.33 -5.39
CA ARG A 48 0.79 8.19 -5.14
C ARG A 48 -0.17 8.15 -6.32
N GLU A 49 -1.36 7.69 -6.06
CA GLU A 49 -2.47 7.71 -7.01
C GLU A 49 -3.18 9.06 -6.98
N ALA A 50 -3.61 9.58 -8.13
CA ALA A 50 -4.39 10.80 -8.24
C ALA A 50 -5.27 10.84 -9.48
N LEU A 51 -6.57 11.10 -9.31
CA LEU A 51 -7.46 11.36 -10.44
C LEU A 51 -7.10 12.69 -11.10
N ARG A 52 -6.97 12.71 -12.42
CA ARG A 52 -7.04 13.95 -13.20
C ARG A 52 -8.51 14.39 -13.25
N VAL A 53 -8.75 15.64 -12.93
CA VAL A 53 -10.08 16.26 -12.98
C VAL A 53 -10.00 17.62 -13.66
N THR A 54 -11.13 18.07 -14.21
CA THR A 54 -11.28 19.44 -14.69
C THR A 54 -11.40 20.42 -13.52
N HIS A 55 -11.31 21.72 -13.78
CA HIS A 55 -11.44 22.78 -12.78
C HIS A 55 -12.84 22.88 -12.14
N ASP A 56 -13.84 22.19 -12.66
CA ASP A 56 -15.16 22.02 -12.06
C ASP A 56 -15.35 20.65 -11.37
N GLY A 57 -14.27 19.89 -11.24
CA GLY A 57 -14.20 18.64 -10.48
C GLY A 57 -14.70 17.40 -11.20
N GLN A 58 -15.04 17.49 -12.49
CA GLN A 58 -15.42 16.32 -13.28
C GLN A 58 -14.20 15.45 -13.59
N LEU A 59 -14.40 14.13 -13.60
CA LEU A 59 -13.37 13.19 -14.02
C LEU A 59 -12.85 13.54 -15.42
N ALA A 60 -11.54 13.62 -15.60
CA ALA A 60 -10.93 13.85 -16.90
C ALA A 60 -11.26 12.73 -17.88
N MET A 61 -11.69 13.10 -19.09
CA MET A 61 -12.02 12.17 -20.17
C MET A 61 -10.95 12.15 -21.25
N THR A 62 -9.88 12.90 -21.09
CA THR A 62 -8.75 12.95 -21.99
C THR A 62 -7.87 11.71 -21.85
N PRO A 63 -7.17 11.26 -22.88
CA PRO A 63 -6.16 10.21 -22.78
C PRO A 63 -5.03 10.60 -21.82
N HIS A 64 -4.25 9.61 -21.39
CA HIS A 64 -3.01 9.85 -20.67
C HIS A 64 -2.12 10.82 -21.46
N PRO A 65 -1.66 11.95 -20.84
CA PRO A 65 -0.93 12.97 -21.58
C PRO A 65 0.38 12.44 -22.17
N ARG A 66 0.54 12.50 -23.49
CA ARG A 66 1.74 12.00 -24.19
C ARG A 66 3.03 12.68 -23.67
N ALA A 67 2.92 13.90 -23.18
CA ALA A 67 4.05 14.64 -22.59
C ALA A 67 4.57 14.01 -21.28
N LEU A 68 3.76 13.17 -20.63
CA LEU A 68 4.16 12.38 -19.45
C LEU A 68 4.79 11.02 -19.83
N GLY A 69 4.88 10.70 -21.12
CA GLY A 69 5.45 9.43 -21.60
C GLY A 69 4.41 8.31 -21.71
N SER A 70 4.87 7.08 -21.71
CA SER A 70 4.03 5.88 -21.84
C SER A 70 3.60 5.36 -20.47
N ALA A 71 2.31 5.21 -20.23
CA ALA A 71 1.80 4.56 -19.02
C ALA A 71 2.23 3.09 -18.89
N LEU A 72 2.69 2.44 -19.99
CA LEU A 72 3.16 1.05 -19.96
C LEU A 72 4.60 0.91 -19.47
N THR A 73 5.49 1.81 -19.90
CA THR A 73 6.95 1.64 -19.78
C THR A 73 7.66 2.77 -19.03
N HIS A 74 6.97 3.86 -18.67
CA HIS A 74 7.61 4.92 -17.88
C HIS A 74 7.89 4.43 -16.45
N PRO A 75 9.11 4.60 -15.92
CA PRO A 75 9.49 4.06 -14.61
C PRO A 75 8.79 4.74 -13.42
N SER A 76 8.34 5.99 -13.59
CA SER A 76 7.80 6.81 -12.50
C SER A 76 6.40 7.36 -12.73
N LEU A 77 5.83 7.23 -13.93
CA LEU A 77 4.50 7.75 -14.26
C LEU A 77 3.71 6.70 -15.03
N THR A 78 2.63 6.22 -14.42
CA THR A 78 1.72 5.24 -15.03
C THR A 78 0.27 5.62 -14.72
N THR A 79 -0.64 4.73 -15.06
CA THR A 79 -2.05 4.80 -14.64
C THR A 79 -2.37 3.55 -13.83
N ASP A 80 -3.22 3.69 -12.78
CA ASP A 80 -3.74 2.52 -12.09
C ASP A 80 -4.92 1.93 -12.87
N TYR A 81 -6.16 2.11 -12.44
CA TYR A 81 -7.33 1.51 -13.09
C TYR A 81 -7.88 2.37 -14.22
N SER A 82 -8.16 3.63 -13.92
CA SER A 82 -8.75 4.57 -14.89
C SER A 82 -7.65 5.27 -15.69
N GLU A 83 -7.96 5.60 -16.94
CA GLU A 83 -7.11 6.47 -17.78
C GLU A 83 -6.87 7.84 -17.12
N ALA A 84 -7.82 8.28 -16.28
CA ALA A 84 -7.69 9.49 -15.50
C ALA A 84 -6.92 9.32 -14.18
N LEU A 85 -6.70 8.09 -13.72
CA LEU A 85 -6.03 7.83 -12.44
C LEU A 85 -4.53 7.68 -12.64
N LEU A 86 -3.79 8.80 -12.53
CA LEU A 86 -2.33 8.77 -12.56
C LEU A 86 -1.78 8.10 -11.31
N GLU A 87 -0.66 7.43 -11.47
CA GLU A 87 0.15 6.87 -10.40
C GLU A 87 1.59 7.40 -10.54
N LEU A 88 2.03 8.14 -9.53
CA LEU A 88 3.35 8.75 -9.42
C LEU A 88 4.22 7.86 -8.53
N ILE A 89 5.31 7.33 -9.06
CA ILE A 89 6.17 6.34 -8.42
C ILE A 89 7.56 6.93 -8.24
N THR A 90 8.02 7.10 -7.00
CA THR A 90 9.36 7.58 -6.72
C THR A 90 10.40 6.48 -6.95
N PRO A 91 11.66 6.84 -7.27
CA PRO A 91 12.77 5.92 -7.04
C PRO A 91 12.82 5.49 -5.57
N ALA A 92 13.48 4.35 -5.31
CA ALA A 92 13.71 3.87 -3.96
C ALA A 92 14.93 4.58 -3.36
N GLU A 93 14.75 5.27 -2.23
CA GLU A 93 15.76 6.11 -1.57
C GLU A 93 16.02 5.65 -0.13
N HIS A 94 17.18 6.01 0.40
CA HIS A 94 17.54 5.66 1.78
C HIS A 94 16.93 6.61 2.83
N ASP A 95 16.49 7.78 2.43
CA ASP A 95 15.93 8.81 3.31
C ASP A 95 14.50 9.19 2.87
N ALA A 96 13.60 9.27 3.84
CA ALA A 96 12.21 9.66 3.60
C ALA A 96 12.08 11.09 3.06
N ALA A 97 12.98 12.01 3.44
CA ALA A 97 12.95 13.38 2.93
C ALA A 97 13.35 13.42 1.46
N ILE A 98 14.37 12.65 1.04
CA ILE A 98 14.75 12.53 -0.37
C ILE A 98 13.61 11.89 -1.18
N THR A 99 12.99 10.85 -0.64
CA THR A 99 11.83 10.20 -1.29
C THR A 99 10.70 11.20 -1.54
N LEU A 100 10.39 12.06 -0.55
CA LEU A 100 9.35 13.08 -0.70
C LEU A 100 9.76 14.22 -1.63
N GLU A 101 11.04 14.58 -1.66
CA GLU A 101 11.57 15.53 -2.64
C GLU A 101 11.38 15.01 -4.08
N LYS A 102 11.66 13.71 -4.31
CA LYS A 102 11.40 13.07 -5.61
C LYS A 102 9.91 13.04 -5.96
N LEU A 103 9.04 12.83 -4.97
CA LEU A 103 7.59 12.91 -5.19
C LEU A 103 7.15 14.36 -5.52
N ASP A 104 7.71 15.38 -4.86
CA ASP A 104 7.47 16.78 -5.17
C ASP A 104 7.94 17.14 -6.59
N GLU A 105 9.14 16.69 -7.01
CA GLU A 105 9.65 16.86 -8.38
C GLU A 105 8.70 16.24 -9.42
N LEU A 106 8.21 15.03 -9.18
CA LEU A 106 7.25 14.35 -10.06
C LEU A 106 5.94 15.16 -10.19
N HIS A 107 5.41 15.69 -9.09
CA HIS A 107 4.23 16.56 -9.16
C HIS A 107 4.48 17.81 -9.98
N ARG A 108 5.62 18.49 -9.77
CA ARG A 108 5.97 19.69 -10.55
C ARG A 108 6.08 19.38 -12.04
N PHE A 109 6.70 18.25 -12.40
CA PHE A 109 6.75 17.79 -13.79
C PHE A 109 5.35 17.51 -14.37
N VAL A 110 4.50 16.79 -13.63
CA VAL A 110 3.13 16.49 -14.05
C VAL A 110 2.34 17.79 -14.27
N TYR A 111 2.35 18.71 -13.29
CA TYR A 111 1.62 19.98 -13.41
C TYR A 111 2.13 20.90 -14.52
N ALA A 112 3.41 20.79 -14.90
CA ALA A 112 3.94 21.52 -16.07
C ALA A 112 3.44 20.95 -17.42
N LYS A 113 2.90 19.72 -17.43
CA LYS A 113 2.45 19.02 -18.64
C LYS A 113 0.92 18.82 -18.69
N LEU A 114 0.20 19.09 -17.59
CA LEU A 114 -1.27 19.07 -17.58
C LEU A 114 -1.82 20.38 -18.16
N ASP A 115 -2.73 20.26 -19.12
CA ASP A 115 -3.43 21.39 -19.75
C ASP A 115 -4.92 21.31 -19.42
N GLY A 116 -5.46 22.32 -18.74
CA GLY A 116 -6.89 22.41 -18.36
C GLY A 116 -7.35 21.37 -17.33
N GLU A 117 -6.43 20.67 -16.68
CA GLU A 117 -6.71 19.66 -15.65
C GLU A 117 -5.87 19.88 -14.40
N ILE A 118 -6.35 19.34 -13.28
CA ILE A 118 -5.64 19.28 -12.01
C ILE A 118 -5.69 17.87 -11.44
N LEU A 119 -4.83 17.56 -10.46
CA LEU A 119 -4.90 16.32 -9.69
C LEU A 119 -5.83 16.50 -8.50
N TRP A 120 -6.82 15.61 -8.39
CA TRP A 120 -7.73 15.56 -7.26
C TRP A 120 -6.99 15.09 -6.00
N ASN A 121 -6.90 15.95 -4.99
CA ASN A 121 -6.10 15.69 -3.80
C ASN A 121 -6.93 15.12 -2.63
N ASN A 122 -7.75 14.10 -2.92
CA ASN A 122 -8.49 13.32 -1.93
C ASN A 122 -8.52 11.86 -2.35
N SER A 123 -8.64 10.96 -1.38
CA SER A 123 -8.75 9.52 -1.67
C SER A 123 -10.10 9.13 -2.25
N MET A 124 -11.20 9.72 -1.76
CA MET A 124 -12.52 9.51 -2.35
C MET A 124 -12.65 10.42 -3.57
N PRO A 125 -13.22 9.93 -4.68
CA PRO A 125 -13.33 10.70 -5.92
C PRO A 125 -14.29 11.88 -5.78
N GLY A 126 -14.07 12.91 -6.62
CA GLY A 126 -14.99 14.01 -6.85
C GLY A 126 -16.17 13.60 -7.75
N LEU A 127 -16.49 14.45 -8.77
CA LEU A 127 -17.58 14.17 -9.68
C LEU A 127 -17.26 13.01 -10.64
N LEU A 128 -17.99 11.92 -10.50
CA LEU A 128 -17.91 10.78 -11.41
C LEU A 128 -19.01 10.87 -12.48
N PRO A 129 -18.79 10.29 -13.68
CA PRO A 129 -19.82 10.13 -14.70
C PRO A 129 -21.09 9.47 -14.14
N ALA A 130 -22.24 9.79 -14.74
CA ALA A 130 -23.54 9.30 -14.28
C ALA A 130 -23.65 7.78 -14.24
N THR A 131 -22.96 7.08 -15.14
CA THR A 131 -22.93 5.62 -15.22
C THR A 131 -21.51 5.09 -15.02
N ASP A 132 -21.39 3.87 -14.57
CA ASP A 132 -20.11 3.18 -14.38
C ASP A 132 -19.30 3.10 -15.69
N ASP A 133 -19.97 2.87 -16.80
CA ASP A 133 -19.36 2.78 -18.13
C ASP A 133 -18.75 4.11 -18.63
N GLY A 134 -19.16 5.24 -18.06
CA GLY A 134 -18.57 6.54 -18.32
C GLY A 134 -17.17 6.72 -17.74
N ILE A 135 -16.71 5.85 -16.83
CA ILE A 135 -15.36 5.91 -16.27
C ILE A 135 -14.39 5.24 -17.26
N PRO A 136 -13.39 5.98 -17.83
CA PRO A 136 -12.50 5.44 -18.83
C PRO A 136 -11.51 4.44 -18.21
N ILE A 137 -11.32 3.28 -18.87
CA ILE A 137 -10.34 2.27 -18.47
C ILE A 137 -8.97 2.63 -19.07
N ALA A 138 -7.91 2.49 -18.29
CA ALA A 138 -6.54 2.80 -18.69
C ALA A 138 -6.08 2.01 -19.92
N GLN A 139 -5.36 2.71 -20.82
CA GLN A 139 -4.86 2.21 -22.08
C GLN A 139 -3.33 2.05 -22.02
N TYR A 140 -2.82 0.95 -22.60
CA TYR A 140 -1.39 0.61 -22.54
C TYR A 140 -0.80 0.25 -23.90
N GLY A 141 -1.42 0.68 -25.00
CA GLY A 141 -0.99 0.41 -26.36
C GLY A 141 -1.37 -0.98 -26.88
N ALA A 142 -0.79 -1.35 -28.02
CA ALA A 142 -1.20 -2.51 -28.81
C ALA A 142 -0.43 -3.81 -28.52
N SER A 143 0.66 -3.77 -27.73
CA SER A 143 1.43 -4.96 -27.37
C SER A 143 0.60 -5.96 -26.55
N ASN A 144 0.96 -7.25 -26.56
CA ASN A 144 0.25 -8.28 -25.81
C ASN A 144 0.25 -8.00 -24.30
N ILE A 145 1.35 -7.47 -23.75
CA ILE A 145 1.38 -7.06 -22.35
C ILE A 145 0.48 -5.85 -22.08
N GLY A 146 0.43 -4.88 -22.98
CA GLY A 146 -0.48 -3.73 -22.90
C GLY A 146 -1.94 -4.18 -22.95
N LYS A 147 -2.30 -5.06 -23.90
CA LYS A 147 -3.62 -5.69 -24.00
C LYS A 147 -3.97 -6.49 -22.74
N LEU A 148 -3.03 -7.24 -22.17
CA LEU A 148 -3.25 -7.99 -20.92
C LEU A 148 -3.61 -7.05 -19.77
N LYS A 149 -2.90 -5.93 -19.61
CA LYS A 149 -3.21 -4.91 -18.59
C LYS A 149 -4.60 -4.29 -18.79
N TYR A 150 -4.99 -4.05 -20.04
CA TYR A 150 -6.33 -3.55 -20.36
C TYR A 150 -7.42 -4.58 -20.07
N VAL A 151 -7.28 -5.83 -20.57
CA VAL A 151 -8.24 -6.93 -20.35
C VAL A 151 -8.40 -7.23 -18.85
N TYR A 152 -7.31 -7.19 -18.09
CA TYR A 152 -7.36 -7.31 -16.63
C TYR A 152 -8.31 -6.27 -16.01
N ARG A 153 -8.23 -5.01 -16.44
CA ARG A 153 -9.06 -3.91 -15.94
C ARG A 153 -10.52 -4.01 -16.40
N VAL A 154 -10.75 -4.47 -17.63
CA VAL A 154 -12.11 -4.81 -18.08
C VAL A 154 -12.70 -5.90 -17.18
N GLY A 155 -11.91 -6.92 -16.83
CA GLY A 155 -12.31 -7.95 -15.87
C GLY A 155 -12.63 -7.37 -14.48
N LEU A 156 -11.83 -6.44 -13.96
CA LEU A 156 -12.13 -5.74 -12.70
C LEU A 156 -13.45 -4.97 -12.76
N ALA A 157 -13.73 -4.29 -13.89
CA ALA A 157 -15.00 -3.60 -14.11
C ALA A 157 -16.20 -4.56 -14.00
N LEU A 158 -16.11 -5.71 -14.63
CA LEU A 158 -17.18 -6.72 -14.64
C LEU A 158 -17.39 -7.42 -13.30
N ARG A 159 -16.33 -7.52 -12.48
CA ARG A 159 -16.32 -8.18 -11.17
C ARG A 159 -16.72 -7.25 -10.03
N TYR A 160 -16.29 -6.00 -10.06
CA TYR A 160 -16.34 -5.07 -8.94
C TYR A 160 -16.99 -3.72 -9.25
N GLY A 161 -17.25 -3.43 -10.54
CA GLY A 161 -17.65 -2.11 -11.01
C GLY A 161 -16.45 -1.15 -11.16
N ARG A 162 -16.65 -0.09 -11.96
CA ARG A 162 -15.59 0.89 -12.22
C ARG A 162 -15.53 1.98 -11.15
N THR A 163 -16.66 2.30 -10.51
CA THR A 163 -16.74 3.35 -9.49
C THR A 163 -15.78 3.08 -8.33
N MET A 164 -15.72 1.86 -7.80
CA MET A 164 -14.81 1.51 -6.70
C MET A 164 -13.33 1.68 -7.10
N GLN A 165 -13.01 1.50 -8.37
CA GLN A 165 -11.64 1.60 -8.90
C GLN A 165 -11.17 3.06 -9.12
N THR A 166 -12.00 4.07 -8.79
CA THR A 166 -11.62 5.49 -8.84
C THR A 166 -11.09 6.02 -7.51
N ILE A 167 -11.09 5.17 -6.49
CA ILE A 167 -10.51 5.51 -5.19
C ILE A 167 -8.99 5.57 -5.34
N ALA A 168 -8.36 6.58 -4.74
CA ALA A 168 -6.92 6.82 -4.77
C ALA A 168 -6.29 6.70 -3.39
N GLY A 169 -5.01 6.35 -3.32
CA GLY A 169 -4.28 6.22 -2.08
C GLY A 169 -2.79 6.50 -2.20
N ILE A 170 -2.11 6.34 -1.07
CA ILE A 170 -0.65 6.34 -0.97
C ILE A 170 -0.20 4.91 -0.66
N HIS A 171 0.75 4.40 -1.45
CA HIS A 171 1.50 3.20 -1.10
C HIS A 171 2.87 3.60 -0.57
N TYR A 172 3.27 2.97 0.53
CA TYR A 172 4.58 3.19 1.12
C TYR A 172 5.39 1.90 1.07
N ASN A 173 6.41 1.89 0.23
CA ASN A 173 7.33 0.78 0.06
C ASN A 173 8.46 0.88 1.09
N TYR A 174 8.77 -0.21 1.77
CA TYR A 174 9.75 -0.25 2.83
C TYR A 174 10.59 -1.52 2.81
N SER A 175 11.89 -1.35 2.87
CA SER A 175 12.84 -2.46 3.06
C SER A 175 13.89 -2.11 4.10
N LEU A 176 14.39 -3.14 4.78
CA LEU A 176 15.64 -3.08 5.51
C LEU A 176 16.78 -3.61 4.64
N ASN A 177 17.99 -3.16 4.89
CA ASN A 177 19.16 -3.69 4.23
C ASN A 177 19.32 -5.21 4.53
N GLU A 178 19.76 -5.99 3.57
CA GLU A 178 19.94 -7.45 3.73
C GLU A 178 20.91 -7.80 4.87
N GLU A 179 21.86 -6.92 5.17
CA GLU A 179 22.79 -7.06 6.29
C GLU A 179 22.07 -7.12 7.65
N VAL A 180 20.96 -6.38 7.83
CA VAL A 180 20.12 -6.46 9.04
C VAL A 180 19.65 -7.90 9.25
N TRP A 181 19.15 -8.52 8.19
CA TRP A 181 18.66 -9.90 8.26
C TRP A 181 19.79 -10.89 8.50
N ARG A 182 20.95 -10.69 7.88
CA ARG A 182 22.14 -11.53 8.08
C ARG A 182 22.64 -11.50 9.53
N LEU A 183 22.66 -10.32 10.15
CA LEU A 183 23.06 -10.16 11.55
C LEU A 183 22.10 -10.84 12.51
N LEU A 184 20.79 -10.66 12.31
CA LEU A 184 19.75 -11.30 13.12
C LEU A 184 19.74 -12.83 12.92
N HIS A 185 19.99 -13.31 11.69
CA HIS A 185 20.11 -14.72 11.39
C HIS A 185 21.27 -15.37 12.16
N ALA A 186 22.43 -14.71 12.15
CA ALA A 186 23.61 -15.16 12.87
C ALA A 186 23.42 -15.14 14.39
N GLU A 187 22.81 -14.08 14.94
CA GLU A 187 22.53 -13.94 16.37
C GLU A 187 21.60 -15.05 16.87
N GLN A 188 20.56 -15.36 16.10
CA GLN A 188 19.59 -16.40 16.46
C GLN A 188 20.09 -17.81 16.16
N GLN A 189 21.28 -17.98 15.58
CA GLN A 189 21.83 -19.27 15.16
C GLN A 189 20.81 -20.08 14.33
N SER A 190 20.04 -19.42 13.50
CA SER A 190 19.00 -20.05 12.70
C SER A 190 19.59 -21.05 11.69
N THR A 191 18.94 -22.19 11.52
CA THR A 191 19.31 -23.20 10.53
C THR A 191 18.64 -23.01 9.17
N ALA A 192 17.71 -22.06 9.05
CA ALA A 192 17.08 -21.70 7.78
C ALA A 192 18.13 -21.15 6.80
N SER A 193 17.85 -21.21 5.49
CA SER A 193 18.67 -20.45 4.52
C SER A 193 18.55 -18.95 4.78
N ALA A 194 19.53 -18.15 4.37
CA ALA A 194 19.47 -16.69 4.51
C ALA A 194 18.22 -16.10 3.82
N LEU A 195 17.84 -16.65 2.67
CA LEU A 195 16.66 -16.23 1.90
C LEU A 195 15.35 -16.55 2.62
N ASP A 196 15.24 -17.76 3.16
CA ASP A 196 14.04 -18.18 3.91
C ASP A 196 13.91 -17.38 5.21
N TYR A 197 15.03 -17.17 5.92
CA TYR A 197 15.05 -16.35 7.13
C TYR A 197 14.59 -14.91 6.85
N GLN A 198 15.14 -14.24 5.83
CA GLN A 198 14.72 -12.91 5.42
C GLN A 198 13.23 -12.87 5.09
N SER A 199 12.75 -13.85 4.31
CA SER A 199 11.34 -13.93 3.91
C SER A 199 10.43 -14.13 5.13
N GLU A 200 10.80 -15.00 6.07
CA GLU A 200 10.07 -15.21 7.32
C GLU A 200 10.05 -13.94 8.17
N ARG A 201 11.14 -13.17 8.23
CA ARG A 201 11.19 -11.91 8.97
C ARG A 201 10.29 -10.84 8.36
N TYR A 202 10.20 -10.76 7.04
CA TYR A 202 9.22 -9.88 6.38
C TYR A 202 7.78 -10.33 6.63
N LEU A 203 7.50 -11.63 6.68
CA LEU A 203 6.18 -12.12 7.06
C LEU A 203 5.88 -11.82 8.54
N ALA A 204 6.87 -11.89 9.43
CA ALA A 204 6.76 -11.46 10.81
C ALA A 204 6.41 -9.96 10.93
N LEU A 205 7.07 -9.10 10.14
CA LEU A 205 6.70 -7.69 10.00
C LEU A 205 5.23 -7.55 9.59
N ILE A 206 4.79 -8.29 8.55
CA ILE A 206 3.41 -8.24 8.05
C ILE A 206 2.42 -8.68 9.13
N ARG A 207 2.70 -9.73 9.91
CA ARG A 207 1.83 -10.17 11.02
C ARG A 207 1.68 -9.09 12.08
N ASN A 208 2.78 -8.45 12.49
CA ASN A 208 2.75 -7.37 13.47
C ASN A 208 2.01 -6.14 12.92
N PHE A 209 2.28 -5.76 11.68
CA PHE A 209 1.55 -4.71 10.97
C PHE A 209 0.04 -4.98 10.97
N ARG A 210 -0.40 -6.18 10.60
CA ARG A 210 -1.83 -6.50 10.53
C ARG A 210 -2.54 -6.41 11.87
N ARG A 211 -1.86 -6.75 12.97
CA ARG A 211 -2.41 -6.61 14.33
C ARG A 211 -2.58 -5.16 14.78
N THR A 212 -1.80 -4.24 14.20
CA THR A 212 -1.68 -2.87 14.71
C THR A 212 -1.95 -1.79 13.68
N ASN A 213 -2.26 -2.13 12.42
CA ASN A 213 -2.50 -1.19 11.32
C ASN A 213 -3.76 -0.31 11.51
N TRP A 214 -4.65 -0.68 12.42
CA TRP A 214 -5.73 0.19 12.87
C TRP A 214 -5.21 1.53 13.40
N LEU A 215 -4.00 1.56 13.98
CA LEU A 215 -3.35 2.78 14.44
C LEU A 215 -3.08 3.74 13.28
N LEU A 216 -2.67 3.23 12.11
CA LEU A 216 -2.45 4.06 10.93
C LEU A 216 -3.76 4.69 10.44
N MET A 217 -4.87 3.96 10.51
CA MET A 217 -6.19 4.50 10.14
C MET A 217 -6.64 5.60 11.10
N TYR A 218 -6.37 5.45 12.40
CA TYR A 218 -6.65 6.51 13.36
C TYR A 218 -5.83 7.78 13.07
N LEU A 219 -4.51 7.62 12.86
CA LEU A 219 -3.57 8.74 12.73
C LEU A 219 -3.62 9.43 11.36
N PHE A 220 -3.87 8.68 10.29
CA PHE A 220 -3.66 9.11 8.90
C PHE A 220 -4.88 8.91 7.99
N GLY A 221 -5.96 8.31 8.49
CA GLY A 221 -7.22 8.30 7.76
C GLY A 221 -7.71 9.72 7.52
N ALA A 222 -8.06 10.04 6.26
CA ALA A 222 -8.40 11.38 5.81
C ALA A 222 -9.68 11.42 4.96
N SER A 223 -10.47 10.34 4.98
CA SER A 223 -11.66 10.19 4.11
C SER A 223 -12.93 9.92 4.93
N PRO A 224 -13.35 10.84 5.82
CA PRO A 224 -14.56 10.67 6.63
C PRO A 224 -15.85 10.99 5.86
N VAL A 225 -15.72 11.49 4.63
CA VAL A 225 -16.79 11.98 3.75
C VAL A 225 -16.64 11.43 2.35
N LEU A 226 -17.71 11.40 1.59
CA LEU A 226 -17.72 11.08 0.16
C LEU A 226 -18.87 11.81 -0.55
N ASP A 227 -18.76 11.95 -1.87
CA ASP A 227 -19.85 12.39 -2.74
C ASP A 227 -20.91 11.29 -2.84
N ARG A 228 -22.19 11.65 -2.67
CA ARG A 228 -23.31 10.71 -2.72
C ARG A 228 -23.34 9.88 -4.01
N ARG A 229 -22.91 10.47 -5.13
CA ARG A 229 -22.87 9.80 -6.45
C ARG A 229 -21.90 8.62 -6.49
N PHE A 230 -20.89 8.58 -5.62
CA PHE A 230 -20.00 7.42 -5.49
C PHE A 230 -20.74 6.14 -5.07
N LEU A 231 -21.76 6.25 -4.22
CA LEU A 231 -22.49 5.07 -3.74
C LEU A 231 -23.43 4.47 -4.78
N ARG A 232 -23.83 5.23 -5.79
CA ARG A 232 -24.87 4.78 -6.72
C ARG A 232 -26.13 4.41 -5.94
N ASP A 233 -26.65 3.18 -6.17
CA ASP A 233 -27.82 2.62 -5.47
C ASP A 233 -27.44 1.71 -4.29
N ARG A 234 -26.16 1.74 -3.85
CA ARG A 234 -25.70 0.89 -2.74
C ARG A 234 -26.35 1.31 -1.42
N GLN A 235 -26.79 0.32 -0.65
CA GLN A 235 -27.27 0.55 0.71
C GLN A 235 -26.13 1.02 1.61
N HIS A 236 -26.40 1.99 2.48
CA HIS A 236 -25.39 2.57 3.38
C HIS A 236 -26.02 3.04 4.70
N THR A 237 -25.17 3.25 5.69
CA THR A 237 -25.51 3.79 7.01
C THR A 237 -24.90 5.16 7.27
N LEU A 238 -24.44 5.85 6.22
CA LEU A 238 -23.86 7.18 6.32
C LEU A 238 -24.96 8.22 6.59
N GLU A 239 -24.56 9.25 7.30
CA GLU A 239 -25.39 10.44 7.57
C GLU A 239 -25.27 11.43 6.41
N THR A 240 -26.32 12.23 6.23
CA THR A 240 -26.34 13.31 5.24
C THR A 240 -25.70 14.56 5.83
N PHE A 241 -24.62 15.05 5.22
CA PHE A 241 -24.01 16.32 5.56
C PHE A 241 -24.78 17.47 4.86
N ASP A 242 -24.96 17.31 3.56
CA ASP A 242 -25.80 18.18 2.70
C ASP A 242 -26.43 17.38 1.55
N ALA A 243 -26.92 18.04 0.51
CA ALA A 243 -27.60 17.40 -0.61
C ALA A 243 -26.71 16.39 -1.35
N ASP A 244 -25.42 16.68 -1.50
CA ASP A 244 -24.46 15.93 -2.31
C ASP A 244 -23.44 15.15 -1.47
N THR A 245 -23.25 15.49 -0.18
CA THR A 245 -22.22 14.95 0.70
C THR A 245 -22.79 13.99 1.74
N LEU A 246 -22.20 12.82 1.83
CA LEU A 246 -22.43 11.84 2.89
C LEU A 246 -21.19 11.72 3.76
N TYR A 247 -21.39 11.49 5.06
CA TYR A 247 -20.30 11.39 6.02
C TYR A 247 -20.60 10.41 7.15
N ARG A 248 -19.61 10.17 7.99
CA ARG A 248 -19.79 9.54 9.27
C ARG A 248 -19.02 10.31 10.35
N PRO A 249 -19.65 10.74 11.46
CA PRO A 249 -19.06 11.70 12.41
C PRO A 249 -17.72 11.27 12.99
N TYR A 250 -17.52 9.96 13.19
CA TYR A 250 -16.32 9.40 13.80
C TYR A 250 -15.45 8.58 12.84
N ALA A 251 -15.79 8.50 11.57
CA ALA A 251 -14.99 7.75 10.59
C ALA A 251 -13.63 8.40 10.39
N THR A 252 -12.62 7.56 10.21
CA THR A 252 -11.29 8.00 9.79
C THR A 252 -11.10 7.83 8.29
N SER A 253 -11.59 6.72 7.70
CA SER A 253 -11.40 6.45 6.28
C SER A 253 -12.57 5.62 5.69
N LEU A 254 -13.49 6.27 4.98
CA LEU A 254 -14.51 5.56 4.20
C LEU A 254 -13.90 4.82 3.00
N ARG A 255 -12.72 5.27 2.51
CA ARG A 255 -11.93 4.55 1.49
C ARG A 255 -11.64 3.12 1.93
N MET A 256 -11.25 2.94 3.18
CA MET A 256 -10.82 1.66 3.74
C MET A 256 -11.95 0.87 4.40
N SER A 257 -13.18 1.36 4.32
CA SER A 257 -14.38 0.69 4.82
C SER A 257 -14.97 -0.28 3.79
N ASP A 258 -16.05 -0.93 4.13
CA ASP A 258 -16.87 -1.79 3.24
C ASP A 258 -17.53 -1.01 2.09
N LEU A 259 -17.61 0.32 2.17
CA LEU A 259 -18.10 1.18 1.10
C LEU A 259 -17.01 1.49 0.06
N GLY A 260 -15.75 1.43 0.44
CA GLY A 260 -14.61 1.63 -0.42
C GLY A 260 -13.99 0.32 -0.90
N TYR A 261 -12.69 0.16 -0.64
CA TYR A 261 -11.97 -1.07 -0.96
C TYR A 261 -12.43 -2.21 -0.04
N SER A 262 -13.31 -3.04 -0.53
CA SER A 262 -13.79 -4.23 0.19
C SER A 262 -13.51 -5.50 -0.60
N ASN A 263 -13.17 -6.57 0.12
CA ASN A 263 -13.11 -7.89 -0.47
C ASN A 263 -14.52 -8.35 -0.85
N THR A 264 -14.70 -8.74 -2.10
CA THR A 264 -15.98 -9.32 -2.55
C THR A 264 -16.22 -10.69 -1.90
N THR A 265 -17.45 -11.20 -2.06
CA THR A 265 -17.82 -12.55 -1.61
C THR A 265 -16.84 -13.62 -2.13
N ALA A 266 -16.32 -13.46 -3.36
CA ALA A 266 -15.32 -14.35 -3.94
C ALA A 266 -14.00 -14.36 -3.14
N GLN A 267 -13.56 -13.20 -2.67
CA GLN A 267 -12.32 -13.03 -1.91
C GLN A 267 -12.49 -13.14 -0.40
N ALA A 268 -13.73 -13.09 0.11
CA ALA A 268 -14.01 -13.13 1.55
C ALA A 268 -13.50 -14.40 2.24
N ALA A 269 -13.45 -15.52 1.51
CA ALA A 269 -12.91 -16.78 2.00
C ALA A 269 -11.38 -16.90 1.84
N LEU A 270 -10.74 -16.00 1.08
CA LEU A 270 -9.31 -16.02 0.84
C LEU A 270 -8.57 -15.48 2.08
N ARG A 271 -7.84 -16.35 2.73
CA ARG A 271 -7.01 -16.03 3.90
C ARG A 271 -5.59 -16.50 3.62
N PRO A 272 -4.72 -15.63 3.09
CA PRO A 272 -3.31 -15.98 2.93
C PRO A 272 -2.69 -16.34 4.27
N ASP A 273 -1.89 -17.38 4.27
CA ASP A 273 -1.05 -17.72 5.42
C ASP A 273 0.13 -16.74 5.49
N TYR A 274 0.21 -15.99 6.57
CA TYR A 274 1.34 -15.07 6.82
C TYR A 274 2.37 -15.67 7.78
N ASP A 275 2.24 -16.93 8.16
CA ASP A 275 3.20 -17.59 9.02
C ASP A 275 4.38 -18.15 8.21
N THR A 276 4.15 -18.54 6.94
CA THR A 276 5.19 -19.07 6.06
C THR A 276 5.07 -18.52 4.63
N LEU A 277 6.20 -18.30 3.95
CA LEU A 277 6.16 -17.89 2.54
C LEU A 277 5.52 -18.96 1.63
N PRO A 278 5.84 -20.26 1.75
CA PRO A 278 5.14 -21.28 0.98
C PRO A 278 3.63 -21.26 1.17
N GLY A 279 3.14 -21.15 2.40
CA GLY A 279 1.71 -21.06 2.70
C GLY A 279 1.03 -19.84 2.11
N TYR A 280 1.71 -18.67 2.15
CA TYR A 280 1.24 -17.44 1.50
C TYR A 280 1.12 -17.60 -0.02
N LEU A 281 2.16 -18.14 -0.66
CA LEU A 281 2.20 -18.36 -2.12
C LEU A 281 1.15 -19.38 -2.56
N ASP A 282 1.00 -20.46 -1.80
CA ASP A 282 0.03 -21.52 -2.09
C ASP A 282 -1.42 -21.01 -1.99
N ALA A 283 -1.75 -20.17 -1.02
CA ALA A 283 -3.07 -19.56 -0.91
C ALA A 283 -3.42 -18.69 -2.13
N LEU A 284 -2.47 -17.86 -2.61
CA LEU A 284 -2.67 -17.04 -3.80
C LEU A 284 -2.68 -17.87 -5.08
N ALA A 285 -1.79 -18.87 -5.21
CA ALA A 285 -1.75 -19.77 -6.35
C ALA A 285 -3.08 -20.52 -6.51
N ARG A 286 -3.67 -21.01 -5.41
CA ARG A 286 -5.02 -21.57 -5.44
C ARG A 286 -6.06 -20.57 -5.93
N ALA A 287 -6.05 -19.33 -5.42
CA ALA A 287 -7.03 -18.32 -5.79
C ALA A 287 -6.97 -17.93 -7.29
N VAL A 288 -5.76 -17.89 -7.89
CA VAL A 288 -5.60 -17.60 -9.32
C VAL A 288 -5.83 -18.82 -10.23
N SER A 289 -6.01 -20.02 -9.67
CA SER A 289 -6.28 -21.26 -10.41
C SER A 289 -7.67 -21.86 -10.14
N GLN A 290 -8.35 -21.43 -9.08
CA GLN A 290 -9.66 -21.96 -8.70
C GLN A 290 -10.78 -21.26 -9.46
N PRO A 291 -11.54 -21.96 -10.33
CA PRO A 291 -12.71 -21.40 -11.00
C PRO A 291 -13.76 -20.88 -10.01
N TYR A 292 -14.44 -19.79 -10.37
CA TYR A 292 -15.52 -19.21 -9.59
C TYR A 292 -16.79 -19.10 -10.43
N PRO A 293 -17.86 -19.87 -10.10
CA PRO A 293 -19.05 -20.00 -10.95
C PRO A 293 -19.70 -18.68 -11.39
N PRO A 294 -19.76 -17.60 -10.56
CA PRO A 294 -20.28 -16.32 -11.04
C PRO A 294 -19.41 -15.72 -12.16
N TYR A 295 -18.07 -15.89 -12.13
CA TYR A 295 -17.18 -15.36 -13.17
C TYR A 295 -17.14 -16.27 -14.41
N GLU A 296 -17.41 -17.58 -14.28
CA GLU A 296 -17.60 -18.50 -15.41
C GLU A 296 -18.81 -18.09 -16.25
N LYS A 297 -19.88 -17.58 -15.62
CA LYS A 297 -21.06 -17.04 -16.34
C LYS A 297 -20.73 -15.79 -17.18
N ILE A 298 -19.76 -15.01 -16.75
CA ILE A 298 -19.26 -13.85 -17.53
C ILE A 298 -18.51 -14.33 -18.77
N GLY A 299 -17.74 -15.42 -18.66
CA GLY A 299 -16.83 -15.92 -19.69
C GLY A 299 -15.55 -15.09 -19.80
N THR A 300 -14.59 -15.56 -20.60
CA THR A 300 -13.36 -14.82 -20.85
C THR A 300 -13.43 -13.92 -22.08
N GLN A 301 -14.41 -14.17 -22.96
CA GLN A 301 -14.64 -13.40 -24.19
C GLN A 301 -16.14 -13.10 -24.35
N ARG A 302 -16.46 -11.95 -24.95
CA ARG A 302 -17.80 -11.56 -25.40
C ARG A 302 -17.69 -10.97 -26.80
N ASP A 303 -18.52 -11.41 -27.72
CA ASP A 303 -18.52 -10.96 -29.12
C ASP A 303 -17.12 -11.03 -29.80
N GLY A 304 -16.31 -12.03 -29.41
CA GLY A 304 -14.96 -12.23 -29.91
C GLY A 304 -13.87 -11.41 -29.21
N GLU A 305 -14.23 -10.51 -28.28
CA GLU A 305 -13.29 -9.66 -27.54
C GLU A 305 -13.01 -10.21 -26.14
N TRP A 306 -11.76 -10.14 -25.70
CA TRP A 306 -11.36 -10.51 -24.35
C TRP A 306 -11.90 -9.52 -23.32
N VAL A 307 -12.58 -10.04 -22.27
CA VAL A 307 -13.18 -9.25 -21.21
C VAL A 307 -12.63 -9.56 -19.81
N GLN A 308 -11.96 -10.68 -19.63
CA GLN A 308 -11.18 -10.99 -18.42
C GLN A 308 -10.13 -12.07 -18.75
N ILE A 309 -9.04 -12.08 -17.95
CA ILE A 309 -7.93 -13.00 -18.20
C ILE A 309 -8.34 -14.46 -17.97
N ASN A 310 -9.12 -14.73 -16.94
CA ASN A 310 -9.66 -16.05 -16.58
C ASN A 310 -10.97 -15.90 -15.79
N THR A 311 -11.58 -17.02 -15.41
CA THR A 311 -12.83 -17.06 -14.63
C THR A 311 -12.60 -17.51 -13.19
N ASN A 312 -11.36 -17.43 -12.70
CA ASN A 312 -10.98 -17.86 -11.36
C ASN A 312 -11.32 -16.82 -10.29
N VAL A 313 -11.19 -17.19 -9.02
CA VAL A 313 -11.40 -16.28 -7.87
C VAL A 313 -10.58 -14.99 -8.03
N LEU A 314 -9.35 -15.09 -8.49
CA LEU A 314 -8.51 -13.95 -8.89
C LEU A 314 -8.07 -14.11 -10.36
N GLN A 315 -8.00 -13.03 -11.11
CA GLN A 315 -7.39 -13.03 -12.44
C GLN A 315 -5.87 -13.15 -12.35
N ILE A 316 -5.29 -12.38 -11.44
CA ILE A 316 -3.88 -12.36 -11.10
C ILE A 316 -3.73 -12.13 -9.59
N GLU A 317 -2.59 -12.43 -9.03
CA GLU A 317 -2.28 -12.27 -7.61
C GLU A 317 -2.45 -10.84 -7.09
N ASN A 318 -2.20 -9.84 -7.94
CA ASN A 318 -2.35 -8.42 -7.60
C ASN A 318 -3.81 -7.98 -7.38
N GLU A 319 -4.78 -8.79 -7.82
CA GLU A 319 -6.20 -8.52 -7.59
C GLU A 319 -6.61 -8.71 -6.11
N PHE A 320 -5.85 -9.53 -5.35
CA PHE A 320 -6.11 -9.69 -3.92
C PHE A 320 -5.82 -8.39 -3.17
N TYR A 321 -6.87 -7.82 -2.59
CA TYR A 321 -6.73 -6.62 -1.80
C TYR A 321 -6.20 -6.92 -0.39
N SER A 322 -5.09 -6.29 -0.02
CA SER A 322 -4.49 -6.37 1.32
C SER A 322 -3.90 -5.02 1.72
N THR A 323 -3.96 -4.69 3.02
CA THR A 323 -3.41 -3.45 3.58
C THR A 323 -1.88 -3.39 3.54
N ILE A 324 -1.23 -4.54 3.39
CA ILE A 324 0.22 -4.69 3.22
C ILE A 324 0.50 -5.94 2.38
N ARG A 325 1.51 -5.90 1.53
CA ARG A 325 1.94 -7.02 0.68
C ARG A 325 3.44 -7.28 0.80
N PRO A 326 3.87 -8.56 0.81
CA PRO A 326 5.26 -8.89 0.52
C PRO A 326 5.53 -8.69 -0.96
N LYS A 327 6.67 -8.10 -1.29
CA LYS A 327 7.04 -7.74 -2.66
C LYS A 327 8.46 -8.19 -3.00
N ARG A 328 8.67 -8.40 -4.29
CA ARG A 328 9.97 -8.61 -4.92
C ARG A 328 9.97 -7.93 -6.28
N ILE A 329 11.06 -7.26 -6.64
CA ILE A 329 11.24 -6.70 -7.99
C ILE A 329 11.16 -7.84 -8.99
N THR A 330 10.28 -7.68 -9.99
CA THR A 330 10.05 -8.64 -11.06
C THR A 330 10.90 -8.31 -12.28
N TYR A 331 11.31 -9.33 -13.02
CA TYR A 331 11.86 -9.16 -14.37
C TYR A 331 10.73 -8.90 -15.37
N PRO A 332 11.01 -8.32 -16.54
CA PRO A 332 10.00 -8.14 -17.58
C PRO A 332 9.25 -9.44 -17.90
N GLY A 333 7.92 -9.41 -17.81
CA GLY A 333 7.05 -10.57 -18.02
C GLY A 333 6.98 -11.61 -16.90
N GLU A 334 7.75 -11.43 -15.82
CA GLU A 334 7.70 -12.33 -14.66
C GLU A 334 6.50 -12.00 -13.77
N ARG A 335 5.83 -13.04 -13.28
CA ARG A 335 4.73 -12.88 -12.32
C ARG A 335 5.26 -12.68 -10.90
N PRO A 336 4.61 -11.83 -10.07
CA PRO A 336 5.01 -11.58 -8.69
C PRO A 336 5.16 -12.84 -7.82
N LEU A 337 4.25 -13.83 -7.94
CA LEU A 337 4.36 -15.10 -7.21
C LEU A 337 5.65 -15.86 -7.55
N HIS A 338 6.06 -15.84 -8.83
CA HIS A 338 7.29 -16.52 -9.24
C HIS A 338 8.54 -15.82 -8.72
N ALA A 339 8.54 -14.48 -8.76
CA ALA A 339 9.62 -13.69 -8.19
C ALA A 339 9.80 -13.98 -6.69
N LEU A 340 8.69 -14.00 -5.95
CA LEU A 340 8.68 -14.33 -4.51
C LEU A 340 9.13 -15.78 -4.25
N ALA A 341 8.63 -16.76 -5.02
CA ALA A 341 9.01 -18.16 -4.86
C ALA A 341 10.49 -18.41 -5.16
N ALA A 342 11.03 -17.73 -6.19
CA ALA A 342 12.41 -17.95 -6.64
C ALA A 342 13.44 -17.19 -5.80
N ARG A 343 13.09 -15.99 -5.31
CA ARG A 343 14.05 -15.04 -4.70
C ARG A 343 13.61 -14.47 -3.36
N GLY A 344 12.53 -15.00 -2.77
CA GLY A 344 12.01 -14.57 -1.47
C GLY A 344 11.50 -13.12 -1.43
N VAL A 345 11.13 -12.66 -0.24
CA VAL A 345 10.64 -11.30 -0.02
C VAL A 345 11.80 -10.31 0.04
N GLN A 346 11.68 -9.20 -0.68
CA GLN A 346 12.69 -8.13 -0.72
C GLN A 346 12.25 -6.89 0.06
N TYR A 347 10.96 -6.55 0.01
CA TYR A 347 10.39 -5.38 0.66
C TYR A 347 8.91 -5.62 0.96
N VAL A 348 8.28 -4.70 1.68
CA VAL A 348 6.84 -4.66 1.89
C VAL A 348 6.24 -3.39 1.32
N GLU A 349 5.00 -3.47 0.87
CA GLU A 349 4.20 -2.38 0.35
C GLU A 349 3.01 -2.15 1.27
N VAL A 350 3.01 -1.05 2.04
CA VAL A 350 1.86 -0.56 2.81
C VAL A 350 0.91 0.13 1.85
N ARG A 351 -0.39 -0.24 1.87
CA ARG A 351 -1.38 0.20 0.87
C ARG A 351 -2.59 0.91 1.46
N CYS A 352 -2.67 1.00 2.76
CA CYS A 352 -3.87 1.52 3.44
C CYS A 352 -3.86 3.03 3.70
N MET A 353 -2.81 3.76 3.29
CA MET A 353 -2.71 5.18 3.58
C MET A 353 -3.64 6.00 2.69
N ASP A 354 -4.46 6.86 3.31
CA ASP A 354 -5.23 7.86 2.58
C ASP A 354 -4.32 8.99 2.08
N ILE A 355 -4.75 9.67 1.02
CA ILE A 355 -4.20 10.95 0.62
C ILE A 355 -4.63 11.98 1.67
N ASP A 356 -3.68 12.63 2.33
CA ASP A 356 -3.97 13.78 3.20
C ASP A 356 -4.25 15.01 2.33
N PRO A 357 -5.49 15.54 2.29
CA PRO A 357 -5.83 16.65 1.43
C PRO A 357 -5.16 17.97 1.82
N PHE A 358 -4.57 18.04 3.01
CA PHE A 358 -3.86 19.23 3.48
C PHE A 358 -2.38 19.25 3.09
N GLU A 359 -1.87 18.14 2.55
CA GLU A 359 -0.48 18.00 2.12
C GLU A 359 -0.40 18.02 0.59
N PRO A 360 0.44 18.87 -0.03
CA PRO A 360 0.52 18.96 -1.49
C PRO A 360 0.86 17.62 -2.16
N THR A 361 1.78 16.86 -1.60
CA THR A 361 2.16 15.52 -2.07
C THR A 361 1.23 14.40 -1.59
N GLY A 362 0.22 14.72 -0.78
CA GLY A 362 -0.72 13.76 -0.18
C GLY A 362 -0.19 13.00 1.04
N ILE A 363 1.07 13.23 1.43
CA ILE A 363 1.73 12.64 2.60
C ILE A 363 2.78 13.58 3.16
N ALA A 364 2.79 13.80 4.48
CA ALA A 364 3.78 14.63 5.16
C ALA A 364 5.08 13.85 5.44
N LEU A 365 6.20 14.57 5.58
CA LEU A 365 7.48 13.98 5.97
C LEU A 365 7.43 13.34 7.36
N GLU A 366 6.69 13.96 8.29
CA GLU A 366 6.46 13.42 9.63
C GLU A 366 5.71 12.08 9.58
N THR A 367 4.78 11.91 8.63
CA THR A 367 4.09 10.64 8.39
C THR A 367 5.06 9.57 7.92
N ALA A 368 5.92 9.88 6.93
CA ALA A 368 6.92 8.94 6.42
C ALA A 368 7.92 8.51 7.51
N ARG A 369 8.43 9.46 8.31
CA ARG A 369 9.33 9.15 9.43
C ARG A 369 8.65 8.34 10.53
N PHE A 370 7.38 8.60 10.82
CA PHE A 370 6.62 7.75 11.74
C PHE A 370 6.49 6.33 11.20
N LEU A 371 6.19 6.17 9.91
CA LEU A 371 6.11 4.86 9.26
C LEU A 371 7.44 4.11 9.33
N ASP A 372 8.57 4.78 9.17
CA ASP A 372 9.90 4.17 9.32
C ASP A 372 10.08 3.55 10.70
N ALA A 373 9.81 4.29 11.77
CA ALA A 373 9.93 3.80 13.14
C ALA A 373 8.90 2.70 13.45
N TYR A 374 7.66 2.87 13.00
CA TYR A 374 6.59 1.88 13.18
C TYR A 374 6.88 0.55 12.44
N LEU A 375 7.31 0.61 11.18
CA LEU A 375 7.65 -0.59 10.41
C LEU A 375 8.91 -1.28 10.96
N LEU A 376 9.86 -0.52 11.50
CA LEU A 376 11.02 -1.07 12.20
C LEU A 376 10.60 -1.85 13.46
N VAL A 377 9.64 -1.32 14.25
CA VAL A 377 9.04 -2.08 15.36
C VAL A 377 8.39 -3.35 14.85
N CYS A 378 7.57 -3.26 13.79
CA CYS A 378 6.92 -4.43 13.20
C CYS A 378 7.93 -5.51 12.75
N ALA A 379 9.11 -5.11 12.26
CA ALA A 379 10.17 -6.01 11.80
C ALA A 379 10.96 -6.67 12.95
N LEU A 380 11.21 -5.91 14.01
CA LEU A 380 12.16 -6.32 15.06
C LEU A 380 11.49 -6.86 16.33
N ASP A 381 10.24 -6.53 16.59
CA ASP A 381 9.53 -7.04 17.77
C ASP A 381 9.19 -8.53 17.65
N ASP A 382 8.73 -9.12 18.74
CA ASP A 382 8.19 -10.48 18.72
C ASP A 382 6.96 -10.56 17.80
N SER A 383 6.85 -11.66 17.06
CA SER A 383 5.76 -11.85 16.09
C SER A 383 5.21 -13.27 16.19
N PRO A 384 4.22 -13.48 17.06
CA PRO A 384 3.53 -14.77 17.12
C PRO A 384 2.79 -15.08 15.82
N SER A 385 2.46 -16.35 15.60
CA SER A 385 1.68 -16.79 14.44
C SER A 385 0.33 -16.06 14.36
N LEU A 386 -0.23 -15.92 13.15
CA LEU A 386 -1.48 -15.21 12.90
C LEU A 386 -2.60 -16.20 12.48
N PRO A 387 -3.14 -17.01 13.41
CA PRO A 387 -4.20 -17.96 13.10
C PRO A 387 -5.49 -17.24 12.66
N ALA A 388 -6.43 -17.99 12.11
CA ALA A 388 -7.64 -17.46 11.49
C ALA A 388 -8.46 -16.54 12.42
N ASN A 389 -8.55 -16.86 13.70
CA ASN A 389 -9.26 -16.01 14.68
C ASN A 389 -8.55 -14.67 14.90
N ALA A 390 -7.22 -14.67 15.07
CA ALA A 390 -6.42 -13.45 15.22
C ALA A 390 -6.43 -12.61 13.93
N TYR A 391 -6.42 -13.26 12.76
CA TYR A 391 -6.60 -12.60 11.47
C TYR A 391 -7.96 -11.89 11.37
N CYS A 392 -9.04 -12.56 11.77
CA CYS A 392 -10.39 -11.97 11.77
C CYS A 392 -10.49 -10.82 12.77
N GLU A 393 -9.93 -10.97 13.96
CA GLU A 393 -9.88 -9.93 14.99
C GLU A 393 -9.15 -8.68 14.50
N ALA A 394 -7.97 -8.84 13.88
CA ALA A 394 -7.22 -7.75 13.29
C ALA A 394 -8.02 -6.99 12.21
N ASN A 395 -8.71 -7.72 11.32
CA ASN A 395 -9.55 -7.10 10.30
C ASN A 395 -10.77 -6.37 10.89
N GLN A 396 -11.40 -6.92 11.93
CA GLN A 396 -12.51 -6.28 12.63
C GLN A 396 -12.07 -4.98 13.31
N ASN A 397 -10.92 -4.99 13.99
CA ASN A 397 -10.35 -3.80 14.60
C ASN A 397 -10.04 -2.72 13.56
N PHE A 398 -9.42 -3.11 12.45
CA PHE A 398 -9.16 -2.21 11.34
C PHE A 398 -10.44 -1.58 10.80
N GLY A 399 -11.44 -2.40 10.45
CA GLY A 399 -12.74 -1.92 9.96
C GLY A 399 -13.49 -1.05 10.98
N ARG A 400 -13.38 -1.38 12.27
CA ARG A 400 -13.99 -0.58 13.33
C ARG A 400 -13.36 0.81 13.43
N VAL A 401 -12.04 0.91 13.33
CA VAL A 401 -11.35 2.20 13.37
C VAL A 401 -11.63 3.02 12.11
N THR A 402 -11.70 2.41 10.94
CA THR A 402 -12.07 3.14 9.72
C THR A 402 -13.44 3.82 9.83
N MET A 403 -14.40 3.18 10.48
CA MET A 403 -15.77 3.67 10.60
C MET A 403 -16.06 4.50 11.85
N GLU A 404 -15.30 4.28 12.94
CA GLU A 404 -15.62 4.88 14.25
C GLU A 404 -14.36 5.30 15.04
N GLY A 405 -13.19 5.38 14.42
CA GLY A 405 -11.90 5.54 15.11
C GLY A 405 -11.82 6.72 16.06
N ARG A 406 -12.51 7.81 15.77
CA ARG A 406 -12.54 9.01 16.60
C ARG A 406 -13.65 9.00 17.68
N ARG A 407 -14.40 7.89 17.80
CA ARG A 407 -15.45 7.78 18.82
C ARG A 407 -14.83 7.72 20.23
N PRO A 408 -15.24 8.61 21.16
CA PRO A 408 -14.77 8.54 22.54
C PRO A 408 -15.03 7.17 23.18
N GLY A 409 -14.04 6.65 23.90
CA GLY A 409 -14.15 5.37 24.60
C GLY A 409 -14.20 4.15 23.67
N LEU A 410 -13.70 4.25 22.44
CA LEU A 410 -13.64 3.11 21.52
C LEU A 410 -12.79 1.98 22.11
N GLU A 411 -13.35 0.77 22.09
CA GLU A 411 -12.65 -0.46 22.45
C GLU A 411 -12.36 -1.28 21.20
N LEU A 412 -11.23 -1.94 21.18
CA LEU A 412 -10.81 -2.90 20.17
C LEU A 412 -10.63 -4.28 20.82
N MET A 413 -10.63 -5.33 20.02
CA MET A 413 -10.38 -6.68 20.52
C MET A 413 -8.88 -6.98 20.47
N ARG A 414 -8.34 -7.55 21.56
CA ARG A 414 -6.97 -8.03 21.64
C ARG A 414 -6.94 -9.38 22.35
N ASP A 415 -6.53 -10.41 21.63
CA ASP A 415 -6.51 -11.78 22.13
C ASP A 415 -7.88 -12.23 22.71
N GLY A 416 -8.96 -11.85 22.02
CA GLY A 416 -10.34 -12.15 22.39
C GLY A 416 -10.90 -11.30 23.54
N GLN A 417 -10.16 -10.29 24.02
CA GLN A 417 -10.60 -9.40 25.10
C GLN A 417 -10.75 -7.95 24.63
N PRO A 418 -11.77 -7.22 25.06
CA PRO A 418 -11.90 -5.80 24.78
C PRO A 418 -10.82 -5.00 25.52
N VAL A 419 -10.16 -4.10 24.79
CA VAL A 419 -9.18 -3.16 25.34
C VAL A 419 -9.48 -1.75 24.84
N ALA A 420 -9.31 -0.75 25.68
CA ALA A 420 -9.45 0.64 25.26
C ALA A 420 -8.42 0.95 24.16
N MET A 421 -8.89 1.48 23.02
CA MET A 421 -8.03 1.77 21.87
C MET A 421 -6.86 2.68 22.23
N HIS A 422 -7.11 3.75 23.00
CA HIS A 422 -6.07 4.69 23.41
C HIS A 422 -5.01 4.02 24.31
N ALA A 423 -5.39 3.18 25.27
CA ALA A 423 -4.44 2.46 26.11
C ALA A 423 -3.57 1.48 25.31
N TRP A 424 -4.15 0.84 24.27
CA TRP A 424 -3.36 0.00 23.35
C TRP A 424 -2.43 0.86 22.49
N ALA A 425 -2.90 2.00 21.98
CA ALA A 425 -2.09 2.94 21.23
C ALA A 425 -0.89 3.45 22.05
N ASP A 426 -1.08 3.83 23.31
CA ASP A 426 0.01 4.26 24.20
C ASP A 426 1.10 3.19 24.33
N GLY A 427 0.71 1.93 24.47
CA GLY A 427 1.67 0.81 24.48
C GLY A 427 2.44 0.64 23.17
N LEU A 428 1.79 0.90 22.01
CA LEU A 428 2.46 0.89 20.71
C LEU A 428 3.39 2.09 20.56
N PHE A 429 2.96 3.28 20.98
CA PHE A 429 3.80 4.48 20.94
C PHE A 429 5.05 4.34 21.80
N ALA A 430 4.97 3.67 22.95
CA ALA A 430 6.16 3.39 23.76
C ALA A 430 7.19 2.53 23.01
N LYS A 431 6.75 1.52 22.24
CA LYS A 431 7.64 0.70 21.40
C LYS A 431 8.21 1.50 20.22
N ILE A 432 7.36 2.31 19.57
CA ILE A 432 7.78 3.13 18.43
C ILE A 432 8.81 4.18 18.88
N GLU A 433 8.69 4.71 20.09
CA GLU A 433 9.65 5.64 20.70
C GLU A 433 11.04 5.04 20.85
N VAL A 434 11.15 3.78 21.24
CA VAL A 434 12.44 3.07 21.29
C VAL A 434 13.09 3.00 19.90
N ALA A 435 12.30 2.67 18.86
CA ALA A 435 12.79 2.62 17.48
C ALA A 435 13.14 4.03 16.94
N ALA A 436 12.30 5.03 17.19
CA ALA A 436 12.53 6.42 16.78
C ALA A 436 13.83 6.97 17.38
N ASN A 437 14.05 6.77 18.68
CA ASN A 437 15.27 7.18 19.37
C ASN A 437 16.52 6.46 18.83
N ALA A 438 16.41 5.19 18.49
CA ALA A 438 17.51 4.45 17.87
C ALA A 438 17.86 5.01 16.47
N LEU A 439 16.86 5.28 15.62
CA LEU A 439 17.06 5.91 14.32
C LEU A 439 17.66 7.31 14.45
N ASP A 440 17.16 8.14 15.37
CA ASP A 440 17.68 9.50 15.59
C ASP A 440 19.12 9.48 16.10
N ALA A 441 19.48 8.55 16.98
CA ALA A 441 20.86 8.38 17.43
C ALA A 441 21.80 8.00 16.29
N LEU A 442 21.35 7.19 15.32
CA LEU A 442 22.13 6.81 14.14
C LEU A 442 22.31 7.98 13.16
N HIS A 443 21.23 8.75 12.94
CA HIS A 443 21.24 9.91 12.03
C HIS A 443 21.80 11.19 12.66
N GLY A 444 22.05 11.23 13.98
CA GLY A 444 22.45 12.44 14.70
C GLY A 444 21.36 13.53 14.65
N SER A 445 20.09 13.15 14.71
CA SER A 445 18.93 14.04 14.59
C SER A 445 17.90 13.75 15.69
N ASP A 446 16.80 14.50 15.70
CA ASP A 446 15.61 14.30 16.53
C ASP A 446 14.34 14.18 15.65
N ALA A 447 14.52 13.88 14.37
CA ALA A 447 13.47 13.99 13.37
C ALA A 447 12.38 12.93 13.54
N HIS A 448 12.73 11.69 13.93
CA HIS A 448 11.76 10.63 14.21
C HIS A 448 11.04 10.86 15.55
N ALA A 449 11.75 11.36 16.57
CA ALA A 449 11.14 11.73 17.86
C ALA A 449 10.11 12.87 17.68
N ARG A 450 10.41 13.89 16.87
CA ARG A 450 9.46 14.95 16.52
C ARG A 450 8.26 14.42 15.75
N ALA A 451 8.48 13.56 14.75
CA ALA A 451 7.42 12.91 14.00
C ALA A 451 6.50 12.09 14.94
N LEU A 452 7.08 11.32 15.85
CA LEU A 452 6.35 10.57 16.86
C LEU A 452 5.54 11.48 17.78
N ALA A 453 6.11 12.59 18.26
CA ALA A 453 5.43 13.55 19.13
C ALA A 453 4.21 14.18 18.42
N ALA A 454 4.34 14.54 17.14
CA ALA A 454 3.25 15.04 16.33
C ALA A 454 2.09 14.03 16.19
N GLN A 455 2.40 12.74 16.04
CA GLN A 455 1.36 11.71 16.00
C GLN A 455 0.77 11.42 17.38
N ARG A 456 1.57 11.45 18.45
CA ARG A 456 1.08 11.30 19.84
C ARG A 456 0.10 12.40 20.22
N ALA A 457 0.28 13.62 19.72
CA ALA A 457 -0.66 14.71 19.92
C ALA A 457 -2.07 14.39 19.41
N LYS A 458 -2.20 13.63 18.33
CA LYS A 458 -3.49 13.19 17.77
C LYS A 458 -4.22 12.19 18.68
N LEU A 459 -3.50 11.44 19.52
CA LEU A 459 -4.14 10.61 20.56
C LEU A 459 -4.69 11.44 21.70
N ALA A 460 -3.98 12.50 22.08
CA ALA A 460 -4.43 13.40 23.14
C ALA A 460 -5.61 14.29 22.68
N ASP A 461 -5.59 14.69 21.41
CA ASP A 461 -6.60 15.52 20.78
C ASP A 461 -6.98 14.99 19.39
N ALA A 462 -8.10 14.28 19.31
CA ALA A 462 -8.59 13.71 18.06
C ALA A 462 -8.91 14.75 16.97
N SER A 463 -9.11 16.03 17.33
CA SER A 463 -9.34 17.12 16.38
C SER A 463 -8.14 17.38 15.46
N LEU A 464 -6.95 16.96 15.86
CA LEU A 464 -5.71 17.07 15.07
C LEU A 464 -5.58 15.99 14.00
N THR A 465 -6.43 14.96 14.01
CA THR A 465 -6.40 13.92 12.96
C THR A 465 -6.85 14.49 11.61
N PRO A 466 -6.28 14.03 10.47
CA PRO A 466 -6.69 14.53 9.16
C PRO A 466 -8.20 14.39 8.92
N SER A 467 -8.80 13.28 9.32
CA SER A 467 -10.25 13.06 9.18
C SER A 467 -11.10 14.04 9.99
N ALA A 468 -10.66 14.43 11.20
CA ALA A 468 -11.35 15.45 11.98
C ALA A 468 -11.21 16.84 11.33
N ARG A 469 -10.01 17.19 10.87
CA ARG A 469 -9.74 18.45 10.16
C ARG A 469 -10.57 18.59 8.91
N VAL A 470 -10.77 17.52 8.13
CA VAL A 470 -11.67 17.52 6.97
C VAL A 470 -13.08 17.92 7.38
N LEU A 471 -13.68 17.22 8.35
CA LEU A 471 -15.03 17.53 8.82
C LEU A 471 -15.13 18.94 9.41
N GLN A 472 -14.14 19.35 10.20
CA GLN A 472 -14.11 20.71 10.77
C GLN A 472 -14.05 21.77 9.67
N THR A 473 -13.24 21.58 8.62
CA THR A 473 -13.12 22.52 7.49
C THR A 473 -14.46 22.65 6.75
N LEU A 474 -15.11 21.50 6.45
CA LEU A 474 -16.44 21.51 5.81
C LEU A 474 -17.46 22.31 6.64
N HIS A 475 -17.47 22.08 7.95
CA HIS A 475 -18.35 22.80 8.88
C HIS A 475 -18.07 24.30 8.97
N ASP A 476 -16.82 24.67 9.20
CA ASP A 476 -16.44 26.07 9.41
C ASP A 476 -16.62 26.92 8.16
N ARG A 477 -16.41 26.33 6.98
CA ARG A 477 -16.53 27.04 5.69
C ARG A 477 -17.89 26.84 5.02
N GLN A 478 -18.75 26.01 5.60
CA GLN A 478 -20.06 25.64 5.02
C GLN A 478 -19.93 25.12 3.58
N GLN A 479 -18.89 24.31 3.33
CA GLN A 479 -18.58 23.71 2.05
C GLN A 479 -19.07 22.26 1.97
N ASN A 480 -19.49 21.84 0.77
CA ASN A 480 -19.66 20.42 0.47
C ASN A 480 -18.33 19.74 0.16
N PHE A 481 -18.35 18.40 0.00
CA PHE A 481 -17.13 17.64 -0.26
C PHE A 481 -16.45 18.04 -1.58
N LEU A 482 -17.22 18.33 -2.63
CA LEU A 482 -16.68 18.74 -3.92
C LEU A 482 -15.97 20.08 -3.84
N GLU A 483 -16.61 21.07 -3.22
CA GLU A 483 -16.04 22.42 -3.04
C GLU A 483 -14.75 22.37 -2.24
N PHE A 484 -14.74 21.62 -1.13
CA PHE A 484 -13.54 21.39 -0.33
C PHE A 484 -12.43 20.74 -1.16
N GLY A 485 -12.75 19.65 -1.87
CA GLY A 485 -11.76 18.91 -2.65
C GLY A 485 -11.18 19.73 -3.79
N LEU A 486 -12.00 20.56 -4.46
CA LEU A 486 -11.55 21.49 -5.49
C LEU A 486 -10.64 22.57 -4.90
N GLU A 487 -11.02 23.18 -3.79
CA GLU A 487 -10.20 24.22 -3.15
C GLU A 487 -8.81 23.70 -2.79
N GLN A 488 -8.73 22.50 -2.17
CA GLN A 488 -7.43 21.88 -1.85
C GLN A 488 -6.64 21.55 -3.11
N SER A 489 -7.28 20.95 -4.11
CA SER A 489 -6.63 20.56 -5.36
C SER A 489 -6.10 21.75 -6.15
N GLU A 490 -6.86 22.85 -6.23
CA GLU A 490 -6.43 24.09 -6.86
C GLU A 490 -5.28 24.78 -6.11
N ALA A 491 -5.34 24.81 -4.78
CA ALA A 491 -4.27 25.35 -3.96
C ALA A 491 -2.96 24.60 -4.18
N HIS A 492 -3.02 23.27 -4.25
CA HIS A 492 -1.84 22.46 -4.51
C HIS A 492 -1.36 22.56 -5.96
N ALA A 493 -2.26 22.65 -6.93
CA ALA A 493 -1.89 22.94 -8.32
C ALA A 493 -1.13 24.26 -8.44
N ALA A 494 -1.62 25.32 -7.77
CA ALA A 494 -0.96 26.62 -7.72
C ALA A 494 0.43 26.52 -7.03
N TYR A 495 0.52 25.78 -5.92
CA TYR A 495 1.77 25.55 -5.20
C TYR A 495 2.84 24.89 -6.11
N PHE A 496 2.51 23.84 -6.84
CA PHE A 496 3.45 23.17 -7.73
C PHE A 496 3.80 24.02 -8.96
N ARG A 497 2.80 24.66 -9.59
CA ARG A 497 3.02 25.53 -10.76
C ARG A 497 3.89 26.76 -10.44
N SER A 498 3.82 27.26 -9.20
CA SER A 498 4.66 28.40 -8.76
C SER A 498 6.14 28.03 -8.53
N ARG A 499 6.46 26.74 -8.54
CA ARG A 499 7.80 26.19 -8.24
C ARG A 499 8.30 25.31 -9.39
N PRO A 500 8.59 25.88 -10.57
CA PRO A 500 9.06 25.08 -11.71
C PRO A 500 10.30 24.27 -11.37
N LEU A 501 10.48 23.14 -12.04
CA LEU A 501 11.69 22.35 -11.93
C LEU A 501 12.92 23.14 -12.39
N ALA A 502 14.08 22.81 -11.85
CA ALA A 502 15.35 23.21 -12.45
C ALA A 502 15.46 22.60 -13.86
N ALA A 503 16.13 23.30 -14.77
CA ALA A 503 16.17 22.93 -16.18
C ALA A 503 16.73 21.52 -16.42
N ASP A 504 17.73 21.11 -15.67
CA ASP A 504 18.34 19.77 -15.71
C ASP A 504 17.39 18.67 -15.25
N ALA A 505 16.60 18.92 -14.19
CA ALA A 505 15.58 17.98 -13.71
C ALA A 505 14.41 17.89 -14.70
N GLU A 506 13.96 19.00 -15.28
CA GLU A 506 12.93 18.99 -16.32
C GLU A 506 13.37 18.22 -17.57
N GLU A 507 14.62 18.43 -18.03
CA GLU A 507 15.21 17.71 -19.16
C GLU A 507 15.30 16.20 -18.86
N ALA A 508 15.70 15.82 -17.64
CA ALA A 508 15.76 14.42 -17.22
C ALA A 508 14.39 13.74 -17.28
N PHE A 509 13.33 14.35 -16.73
CA PHE A 509 11.98 13.79 -16.79
C PHE A 509 11.43 13.76 -18.23
N ALA A 510 11.65 14.80 -19.02
CA ALA A 510 11.28 14.83 -20.43
C ALA A 510 12.01 13.73 -21.24
N GLY A 511 13.28 13.48 -20.92
CA GLY A 511 14.05 12.38 -21.49
C GLY A 511 13.47 11.00 -21.14
N LEU A 512 13.06 10.78 -19.90
CA LEU A 512 12.38 9.55 -19.48
C LEU A 512 11.05 9.37 -20.22
N ALA A 513 10.26 10.44 -20.38
CA ALA A 513 9.01 10.39 -21.11
C ALA A 513 9.23 9.97 -22.57
N VAL A 514 10.22 10.56 -23.27
CA VAL A 514 10.57 10.20 -24.65
C VAL A 514 11.08 8.76 -24.74
N THR A 515 11.95 8.34 -23.82
CA THR A 515 12.49 6.98 -23.76
C THR A 515 11.37 5.96 -23.60
N SER A 516 10.44 6.20 -22.67
CA SER A 516 9.32 5.28 -22.42
C SER A 516 8.41 5.12 -23.64
N LEU A 517 8.14 6.19 -24.39
CA LEU A 517 7.38 6.09 -25.65
C LEU A 517 8.13 5.25 -26.69
N GLY A 518 9.46 5.38 -26.75
CA GLY A 518 10.32 4.59 -27.61
C GLY A 518 10.32 3.11 -27.24
N GLU A 519 10.36 2.80 -25.95
CA GLU A 519 10.30 1.44 -25.41
C GLU A 519 8.95 0.78 -25.71
N GLN A 520 7.83 1.48 -25.49
CA GLN A 520 6.51 0.97 -25.87
C GLN A 520 6.44 0.68 -27.37
N ALA A 521 6.87 1.61 -28.21
CA ALA A 521 6.88 1.42 -29.66
C ALA A 521 7.79 0.25 -30.09
N LYS A 522 8.89 0.00 -29.37
CA LYS A 522 9.74 -1.17 -29.59
C LYS A 522 9.00 -2.45 -29.23
N LEU A 523 8.38 -2.54 -28.07
CA LEU A 523 7.57 -3.70 -27.66
C LEU A 523 6.50 -4.04 -28.70
N GLU A 524 5.77 -3.02 -29.20
CA GLU A 524 4.72 -3.21 -30.21
C GLU A 524 5.26 -3.68 -31.56
N ARG A 525 6.46 -3.25 -31.97
CA ARG A 525 7.09 -3.70 -33.25
C ARG A 525 7.71 -5.10 -33.16
N GLU A 526 8.25 -5.45 -31.99
CA GLU A 526 8.96 -6.72 -31.76
C GLU A 526 8.02 -7.82 -31.25
N GLU A 527 6.72 -7.52 -31.11
CA GLU A 527 5.71 -8.45 -30.65
C GLU A 527 5.60 -9.66 -31.57
N VAL A 528 5.61 -10.86 -31.01
CA VAL A 528 5.51 -12.13 -31.73
C VAL A 528 4.35 -12.95 -31.16
N GLY A 529 3.51 -13.47 -32.04
CA GLY A 529 2.39 -14.33 -31.69
C GLY A 529 1.09 -13.58 -31.46
N SER A 530 0.01 -14.34 -31.30
CA SER A 530 -1.32 -13.79 -31.02
C SER A 530 -1.52 -13.51 -29.54
N PHE A 531 -2.44 -12.61 -29.23
CA PHE A 531 -2.82 -12.35 -27.84
C PHE A 531 -3.38 -13.61 -27.15
N ASP A 532 -4.12 -14.47 -27.87
CA ASP A 532 -4.62 -15.75 -27.35
C ASP A 532 -3.49 -16.68 -26.90
N ALA A 533 -2.44 -16.79 -27.71
CA ALA A 533 -1.25 -17.59 -27.36
C ALA A 533 -0.52 -16.99 -26.15
N PHE A 534 -0.42 -15.66 -26.10
CA PHE A 534 0.19 -14.95 -24.97
C PHE A 534 -0.59 -15.20 -23.66
N VAL A 535 -1.91 -15.06 -23.67
CA VAL A 535 -2.76 -15.32 -22.48
C VAL A 535 -2.68 -16.79 -22.07
N ALA A 536 -2.67 -17.72 -23.04
CA ALA A 536 -2.53 -19.14 -22.75
C ALA A 536 -1.18 -19.44 -22.05
N ALA A 537 -0.08 -18.89 -22.54
CA ALA A 537 1.23 -19.01 -21.93
C ALA A 537 1.28 -18.35 -20.52
N TYR A 538 0.70 -17.17 -20.38
CA TYR A 538 0.63 -16.46 -19.09
C TYR A 538 -0.14 -17.26 -18.03
N ARG A 539 -1.22 -17.95 -18.41
CA ARG A 539 -1.97 -18.85 -17.52
C ARG A 539 -1.19 -20.12 -17.19
N ALA A 540 -0.62 -20.77 -18.18
CA ALA A 540 0.12 -22.03 -18.02
C ALA A 540 1.33 -21.87 -17.10
N TYR A 541 2.00 -20.71 -17.16
CA TYR A 541 3.16 -20.42 -16.33
C TYR A 541 2.86 -20.45 -14.83
N THR A 542 1.60 -20.22 -14.41
CA THR A 542 1.18 -20.27 -12.99
C THR A 542 1.11 -21.71 -12.45
N LEU A 543 0.76 -22.67 -13.28
CA LEU A 543 0.42 -24.04 -12.85
C LEU A 543 1.63 -24.95 -12.69
N ASN A 544 2.72 -24.69 -13.39
CA ASN A 544 3.83 -25.65 -13.50
C ASN A 544 4.91 -25.58 -12.42
N ARG A 545 4.89 -24.59 -11.50
CA ARG A 545 5.92 -24.42 -10.46
C ARG A 545 5.47 -24.72 -9.03
N PHE A 546 4.18 -24.88 -8.78
CA PHE A 546 3.63 -25.14 -7.45
C PHE A 546 3.07 -26.57 -7.28
N SER A 547 3.19 -27.41 -8.30
CA SER A 547 2.95 -28.85 -8.18
C SER A 547 4.23 -29.55 -7.71
N VAL A 548 4.42 -29.58 -6.40
CA VAL A 548 5.38 -30.46 -5.72
C VAL A 548 4.57 -31.37 -4.80
#